data_a3eef33fbeb7768ebed1e846df17bb12
#
_entry.id   a3eef33fbeb7768ebed1e846df17bb12
#
_cell.length_a   1.000
_cell.length_b   1.000
_cell.length_c   1.000
_cell.angle_alpha   90.00
_cell.angle_beta   90.00
_cell.angle_gamma   90.00
#
_symmetry.space_group_name_H-M   'P 1'
#
loop_
_entity.id
_entity.type
_entity.pdbx_description
1 polymer ?
#
loop_
_entity_poly.entity_id
_entity_poly.type
_entity_poly.pdbx_seq_one_letter_code
_entity_poly.pdbx_strand_id
1 'polypeptide(L)'
;MKRYKLLKDLPALKAGSTFIEVDKKDSDGLTLIYQIDDEGIPRCAYTLIKPGVSNEYFKEIQEPIDSIHWKPENGDEYFYISDYGDIYSGIWRGLPIDNERLALGFIYPTEEECKKAKERKLAEARLCQTSTFEPDFENGKGGWIVGYDHQKNRFLSMFVGAADYGEPVHYKTKEDTEKSIEENEQDWKIYFGIEAQE
;
A
#
# COMPACT_ATOMS: atom_id res chain seq x y z
N MET A 1 4.36 -10.63 -15.72
CA MET A 1 5.81 -10.86 -16.04
C MET A 1 6.55 -10.71 -14.72
N LYS A 2 7.26 -11.76 -14.27
CA LYS A 2 7.91 -11.71 -12.95
C LYS A 2 9.16 -10.84 -13.00
N ARG A 3 9.40 -10.08 -11.94
CA ARG A 3 10.62 -9.29 -11.74
C ARG A 3 11.42 -9.82 -10.55
N TYR A 4 12.73 -9.70 -10.64
CA TYR A 4 13.65 -10.19 -9.60
C TYR A 4 14.70 -9.15 -9.28
N LYS A 5 15.12 -9.08 -8.03
CA LYS A 5 16.27 -8.29 -7.55
C LYS A 5 17.41 -9.21 -7.19
N LEU A 6 18.61 -8.92 -7.67
CA LEU A 6 19.82 -9.64 -7.28
C LEU A 6 20.22 -9.25 -5.85
N LEU A 7 20.39 -10.24 -4.99
CA LEU A 7 20.71 -10.05 -3.56
C LEU A 7 22.20 -10.00 -3.26
N LYS A 8 23.02 -10.68 -4.09
CA LYS A 8 24.47 -10.81 -3.89
C LYS A 8 25.18 -10.55 -5.21
N ASP A 9 26.39 -10.01 -5.16
CA ASP A 9 27.22 -9.82 -6.34
C ASP A 9 27.51 -11.16 -7.04
N LEU A 10 27.43 -11.16 -8.35
CA LEU A 10 27.89 -12.21 -9.26
C LEU A 10 29.04 -11.65 -10.10
N PRO A 11 29.89 -12.48 -10.76
CA PRO A 11 31.10 -12.04 -11.45
C PRO A 11 30.90 -10.87 -12.42
N ALA A 12 29.74 -10.78 -13.10
CA ALA A 12 29.42 -9.73 -14.05
C ALA A 12 28.23 -8.85 -13.64
N LEU A 13 27.63 -9.07 -12.45
CA LEU A 13 26.39 -8.45 -12.04
C LEU A 13 26.50 -7.97 -10.58
N LYS A 14 26.01 -6.76 -10.30
CA LYS A 14 26.01 -6.18 -8.96
C LYS A 14 24.71 -6.45 -8.22
N ALA A 15 24.81 -6.69 -6.91
CA ALA A 15 23.66 -6.73 -6.03
C ALA A 15 22.82 -5.46 -6.20
N GLY A 16 21.51 -5.61 -6.16
CA GLY A 16 20.58 -4.52 -6.44
C GLY A 16 20.09 -4.44 -7.88
N SER A 17 20.79 -5.08 -8.84
CA SER A 17 20.34 -5.15 -10.23
C SER A 17 18.97 -5.81 -10.36
N THR A 18 18.14 -5.28 -11.25
CA THR A 18 16.77 -5.74 -11.50
C THR A 18 16.69 -6.55 -12.79
N PHE A 19 15.87 -7.59 -12.80
CA PHE A 19 15.69 -8.53 -13.90
C PHE A 19 14.22 -8.77 -14.17
N ILE A 20 13.88 -9.10 -15.41
CA ILE A 20 12.55 -9.59 -15.82
C ILE A 20 12.64 -11.03 -16.31
N GLU A 21 11.64 -11.83 -15.99
CA GLU A 21 11.45 -13.16 -16.56
C GLU A 21 10.85 -13.03 -17.95
N VAL A 22 11.41 -13.74 -18.90
CA VAL A 22 10.89 -13.81 -20.28
C VAL A 22 10.30 -15.20 -20.48
N ASP A 23 9.12 -15.26 -21.07
CA ASP A 23 8.43 -16.51 -21.38
C ASP A 23 9.12 -17.26 -22.54
N LYS A 24 10.42 -17.43 -22.37
CA LYS A 24 11.28 -18.25 -23.23
C LYS A 24 12.14 -19.14 -22.36
N LYS A 25 12.19 -20.41 -22.73
CA LYS A 25 13.13 -21.36 -22.15
C LYS A 25 14.30 -21.55 -23.11
N ASP A 26 15.47 -21.77 -22.54
CA ASP A 26 16.62 -22.18 -23.37
C ASP A 26 16.52 -23.65 -23.83
N SER A 27 17.57 -24.13 -24.52
CA SER A 27 17.67 -25.51 -25.00
C SER A 27 17.58 -26.57 -23.90
N ASP A 28 17.89 -26.19 -22.65
CA ASP A 28 17.89 -27.07 -21.48
C ASP A 28 16.61 -26.91 -20.64
N GLY A 29 15.63 -26.11 -21.10
CA GLY A 29 14.35 -25.86 -20.44
C GLY A 29 14.44 -24.91 -19.23
N LEU A 30 15.54 -24.16 -19.12
CA LEU A 30 15.74 -23.18 -18.05
C LEU A 30 15.07 -21.86 -18.41
N THR A 31 14.54 -21.19 -17.39
CA THR A 31 13.92 -19.87 -17.53
C THR A 31 14.97 -18.80 -17.80
N LEU A 32 14.74 -17.96 -18.79
CA LEU A 32 15.59 -16.82 -19.13
C LEU A 32 15.13 -15.58 -18.38
N ILE A 33 16.10 -14.85 -17.80
CA ILE A 33 15.88 -13.53 -17.23
C ILE A 33 16.80 -12.51 -17.91
N TYR A 34 16.30 -11.30 -18.09
CA TYR A 34 17.06 -10.18 -18.67
C TYR A 34 17.23 -9.08 -17.62
N GLN A 35 18.45 -8.57 -17.49
CA GLN A 35 18.67 -7.35 -16.71
C GLN A 35 17.95 -6.18 -17.38
N ILE A 36 17.28 -5.37 -16.58
CA ILE A 36 16.65 -4.11 -17.00
C ILE A 36 17.40 -2.92 -16.41
N ASP A 37 17.44 -1.82 -17.17
CA ASP A 37 17.93 -0.55 -16.67
C ASP A 37 16.86 0.21 -15.84
N ASP A 38 17.21 1.41 -15.37
CA ASP A 38 16.33 2.26 -14.56
C ASP A 38 15.07 2.72 -15.34
N GLU A 39 15.11 2.67 -16.67
CA GLU A 39 13.98 2.97 -17.56
C GLU A 39 13.12 1.73 -17.85
N GLY A 40 13.50 0.56 -17.30
CA GLY A 40 12.81 -0.71 -17.50
C GLY A 40 13.11 -1.39 -18.84
N ILE A 41 14.11 -0.90 -19.58
CA ILE A 41 14.49 -1.43 -20.90
C ILE A 41 15.40 -2.65 -20.71
N PRO A 42 15.10 -3.80 -21.34
CA PRO A 42 15.95 -4.98 -21.27
C PRO A 42 17.34 -4.71 -21.86
N ARG A 43 18.37 -4.88 -21.07
CA ARG A 43 19.78 -4.88 -21.49
C ARG A 43 20.27 -6.32 -21.51
N CYS A 44 21.11 -6.67 -22.50
CA CYS A 44 21.58 -8.04 -22.69
C CYS A 44 22.37 -8.56 -21.48
N ALA A 45 21.74 -9.33 -20.62
CA ALA A 45 22.44 -10.22 -19.70
C ALA A 45 21.64 -11.51 -19.60
N TYR A 46 22.26 -12.62 -19.92
CA TYR A 46 21.64 -13.91 -19.87
C TYR A 46 22.03 -14.60 -18.57
N THR A 47 21.10 -14.71 -17.65
CA THR A 47 21.33 -15.54 -16.47
C THR A 47 20.30 -16.65 -16.47
N LEU A 48 20.78 -17.88 -16.48
CA LEU A 48 19.96 -19.07 -16.39
C LEU A 48 19.70 -19.38 -14.93
N ILE A 49 18.44 -19.39 -14.52
CA ILE A 49 18.04 -19.79 -13.18
C ILE A 49 17.57 -21.22 -13.21
N LYS A 50 18.26 -22.10 -12.47
CA LYS A 50 17.75 -23.44 -12.18
C LYS A 50 16.66 -23.35 -11.11
N PRO A 51 15.55 -24.07 -11.22
CA PRO A 51 14.59 -24.21 -10.14
C PRO A 51 15.33 -24.68 -8.87
N GLY A 52 15.22 -23.91 -7.80
CA GLY A 52 15.86 -24.18 -6.51
C GLY A 52 17.12 -23.39 -6.16
N VAL A 53 17.80 -22.75 -7.13
CA VAL A 53 18.96 -21.86 -6.87
C VAL A 53 18.53 -20.40 -6.75
N SER A 54 17.28 -20.06 -7.12
CA SER A 54 16.82 -18.67 -7.23
C SER A 54 16.76 -17.92 -5.91
N ASN A 55 16.36 -18.57 -4.81
CA ASN A 55 16.06 -17.88 -3.55
C ASN A 55 17.30 -17.36 -2.79
N GLU A 56 18.50 -17.86 -3.10
CA GLU A 56 19.72 -17.38 -2.48
C GLU A 56 20.28 -16.11 -3.13
N TYR A 57 20.11 -15.99 -4.44
CA TYR A 57 20.67 -14.89 -5.24
C TYR A 57 19.63 -13.90 -5.75
N PHE A 58 18.38 -14.35 -5.94
CA PHE A 58 17.32 -13.52 -6.50
C PHE A 58 16.11 -13.52 -5.58
N LYS A 59 15.60 -12.33 -5.32
CA LYS A 59 14.31 -12.11 -4.66
C LYS A 59 13.31 -11.66 -5.72
N GLU A 60 12.19 -12.33 -5.83
CA GLU A 60 11.07 -11.86 -6.64
C GLU A 60 10.60 -10.50 -6.11
N ILE A 61 10.60 -9.50 -6.98
CA ILE A 61 10.03 -8.19 -6.68
C ILE A 61 8.54 -8.32 -6.94
N GLN A 62 7.76 -8.33 -5.88
CA GLN A 62 6.35 -8.07 -6.03
C GLN A 62 6.24 -6.58 -6.39
N GLU A 63 5.85 -6.27 -7.63
CA GLU A 63 5.49 -4.90 -7.98
C GLU A 63 4.38 -4.47 -7.02
N PRO A 64 4.41 -3.23 -6.52
CA PRO A 64 3.23 -2.70 -5.88
C PRO A 64 2.13 -2.77 -6.94
N ILE A 65 1.25 -3.74 -6.80
CA ILE A 65 0.07 -3.85 -7.63
C ILE A 65 -0.71 -2.60 -7.26
N ASP A 66 -1.06 -1.78 -8.25
CA ASP A 66 -1.93 -0.62 -8.02
C ASP A 66 -3.19 -1.16 -7.34
N SER A 67 -3.21 -1.07 -6.01
CA SER A 67 -4.17 -1.76 -5.15
C SER A 67 -5.60 -1.31 -5.42
N ILE A 68 -5.77 -0.11 -5.99
CA ILE A 68 -7.08 0.47 -6.34
C ILE A 68 -7.74 -0.31 -7.48
N HIS A 69 -6.94 -0.91 -8.37
CA HIS A 69 -7.42 -1.62 -9.57
C HIS A 69 -7.09 -3.12 -9.57
N TRP A 70 -6.41 -3.60 -8.53
CA TRP A 70 -6.05 -5.01 -8.46
C TRP A 70 -7.29 -5.89 -8.31
N LYS A 71 -7.41 -6.84 -9.23
CA LYS A 71 -8.41 -7.90 -9.19
C LYS A 71 -7.69 -9.24 -9.27
N PRO A 72 -7.88 -10.15 -8.30
CA PRO A 72 -7.26 -11.46 -8.32
C PRO A 72 -7.74 -12.28 -9.54
N GLU A 73 -6.85 -13.10 -10.08
CA GLU A 73 -7.20 -14.17 -11.01
C GLU A 73 -7.50 -15.47 -10.27
N ASN A 74 -8.14 -16.43 -10.96
CA ASN A 74 -8.46 -17.71 -10.33
C ASN A 74 -7.19 -18.48 -9.94
N GLY A 75 -7.03 -18.75 -8.66
CA GLY A 75 -5.85 -19.38 -8.07
C GLY A 75 -4.90 -18.42 -7.36
N ASP A 76 -5.09 -17.11 -7.48
CA ASP A 76 -4.28 -16.13 -6.77
C ASP A 76 -4.55 -16.16 -5.26
N GLU A 77 -3.51 -15.99 -4.47
CA GLU A 77 -3.62 -15.73 -3.05
C GLU A 77 -3.94 -14.24 -2.82
N TYR A 78 -4.86 -13.97 -1.92
CA TYR A 78 -5.19 -12.63 -1.44
C TYR A 78 -5.29 -12.60 0.07
N PHE A 79 -5.10 -11.41 0.67
CA PHE A 79 -5.17 -11.19 2.10
C PHE A 79 -6.40 -10.34 2.44
N TYR A 80 -6.97 -10.54 3.63
CA TYR A 80 -8.12 -9.77 4.08
C TYR A 80 -8.14 -9.65 5.61
N ILE A 81 -8.85 -8.63 6.10
CA ILE A 81 -9.07 -8.39 7.53
C ILE A 81 -10.40 -9.04 7.89
N SER A 82 -10.41 -9.91 8.90
CA SER A 82 -11.61 -10.53 9.43
C SER A 82 -12.44 -9.57 10.28
N ASP A 83 -13.64 -9.98 10.65
CA ASP A 83 -14.54 -9.23 11.54
C ASP A 83 -13.94 -9.03 12.94
N TYR A 84 -13.01 -9.88 13.35
CA TYR A 84 -12.25 -9.76 14.61
C TYR A 84 -10.99 -8.93 14.49
N GLY A 85 -10.69 -8.44 13.29
CA GLY A 85 -9.50 -7.66 13.00
C GLY A 85 -8.23 -8.48 12.73
N ASP A 86 -8.32 -9.80 12.66
CA ASP A 86 -7.18 -10.64 12.28
C ASP A 86 -6.97 -10.66 10.77
N ILE A 87 -5.73 -10.85 10.35
CA ILE A 87 -5.38 -10.96 8.94
C ILE A 87 -5.35 -12.44 8.55
N TYR A 88 -6.04 -12.77 7.50
CA TYR A 88 -6.07 -14.09 6.89
C TYR A 88 -5.73 -14.03 5.41
N SER A 89 -5.30 -15.17 4.87
CA SER A 89 -5.18 -15.34 3.41
C SER A 89 -6.30 -16.26 2.89
N GLY A 90 -6.59 -16.10 1.59
CA GLY A 90 -7.53 -16.93 0.85
C GLY A 90 -7.05 -17.13 -0.58
N ILE A 91 -7.54 -18.16 -1.23
CA ILE A 91 -7.30 -18.39 -2.66
C ILE A 91 -8.54 -17.93 -3.43
N TRP A 92 -8.34 -17.02 -4.37
CA TRP A 92 -9.40 -16.51 -5.22
C TRP A 92 -10.01 -17.62 -6.09
N ARG A 93 -11.30 -17.82 -5.98
CA ARG A 93 -12.06 -18.78 -6.78
C ARG A 93 -13.29 -18.16 -7.44
N GLY A 94 -13.49 -16.86 -7.28
CA GLY A 94 -14.66 -16.14 -7.77
C GLY A 94 -15.94 -16.51 -7.04
N LEU A 95 -15.82 -17.06 -5.82
CA LEU A 95 -16.98 -17.37 -4.98
C LEU A 95 -17.74 -16.09 -4.57
N PRO A 96 -19.03 -16.19 -4.18
CA PRO A 96 -19.78 -15.02 -3.71
C PRO A 96 -19.04 -14.21 -2.66
N ILE A 97 -18.43 -14.87 -1.66
CA ILE A 97 -17.67 -14.20 -0.59
C ILE A 97 -16.42 -13.47 -1.12
N ASP A 98 -15.73 -14.03 -2.12
CA ASP A 98 -14.58 -13.38 -2.73
C ASP A 98 -15.01 -12.09 -3.45
N ASN A 99 -16.10 -12.18 -4.22
CA ASN A 99 -16.65 -11.03 -4.95
C ASN A 99 -17.19 -9.94 -4.01
N GLU A 100 -17.82 -10.31 -2.90
CA GLU A 100 -18.27 -9.35 -1.87
C GLU A 100 -17.09 -8.63 -1.23
N ARG A 101 -16.03 -9.36 -0.84
CA ARG A 101 -14.80 -8.76 -0.30
C ARG A 101 -14.14 -7.80 -1.30
N LEU A 102 -14.08 -8.19 -2.58
CA LEU A 102 -13.55 -7.32 -3.64
C LEU A 102 -14.39 -6.04 -3.77
N ALA A 103 -15.72 -6.18 -3.84
CA ALA A 103 -16.65 -5.06 -3.98
C ALA A 103 -16.56 -4.07 -2.82
N LEU A 104 -16.24 -4.57 -1.61
CA LEU A 104 -16.06 -3.75 -0.40
C LEU A 104 -14.62 -3.23 -0.24
N GLY A 105 -13.69 -3.58 -1.13
CA GLY A 105 -12.30 -3.18 -1.02
C GLY A 105 -11.56 -3.84 0.16
N PHE A 106 -11.98 -5.03 0.57
CA PHE A 106 -11.41 -5.74 1.72
C PHE A 106 -10.39 -6.80 1.34
N ILE A 107 -9.91 -6.81 0.09
CA ILE A 107 -8.86 -7.71 -0.36
C ILE A 107 -7.59 -6.94 -0.71
N TYR A 108 -6.46 -7.56 -0.41
CA TYR A 108 -5.13 -6.97 -0.59
C TYR A 108 -4.21 -8.00 -1.26
N PRO A 109 -3.34 -7.56 -2.18
CA PRO A 109 -2.44 -8.47 -2.89
C PRO A 109 -1.33 -9.04 -2.00
N THR A 110 -0.99 -8.35 -0.91
CA THR A 110 0.07 -8.78 0.02
C THR A 110 -0.38 -8.63 1.48
N GLU A 111 0.22 -9.44 2.36
CA GLU A 111 -0.01 -9.33 3.80
C GLU A 111 0.40 -7.96 4.35
N GLU A 112 1.47 -7.38 3.80
CA GLU A 112 1.98 -6.06 4.23
C GLU A 112 0.98 -4.95 3.90
N GLU A 113 0.40 -4.94 2.69
CA GLU A 113 -0.64 -3.99 2.33
C GLU A 113 -1.90 -4.16 3.19
N CYS A 114 -2.27 -5.40 3.48
CA CYS A 114 -3.36 -5.69 4.39
C CYS A 114 -3.09 -5.15 5.81
N LYS A 115 -1.86 -5.30 6.33
CA LYS A 115 -1.43 -4.72 7.62
C LYS A 115 -1.52 -3.20 7.62
N LYS A 116 -0.97 -2.55 6.59
CA LYS A 116 -1.04 -1.09 6.44
C LYS A 116 -2.49 -0.59 6.40
N ALA A 117 -3.36 -1.27 5.66
CA ALA A 117 -4.78 -0.93 5.61
C ALA A 117 -5.50 -1.11 6.95
N LYS A 118 -5.18 -2.18 7.70
CA LYS A 118 -5.68 -2.39 9.05
C LYS A 118 -5.25 -1.27 10.00
N GLU A 119 -3.97 -0.93 10.01
CA GLU A 119 -3.42 0.14 10.86
C GLU A 119 -4.09 1.48 10.55
N ARG A 120 -4.29 1.80 9.26
CA ARG A 120 -5.00 3.01 8.84
C ARG A 120 -6.45 3.04 9.35
N LYS A 121 -7.19 1.93 9.25
CA LYS A 121 -8.56 1.84 9.78
C LYS A 121 -8.60 2.03 11.30
N LEU A 122 -7.62 1.46 12.02
CA LEU A 122 -7.52 1.63 13.47
C LEU A 122 -7.17 3.07 13.86
N ALA A 123 -6.26 3.72 13.14
CA ALA A 123 -5.92 5.13 13.34
C ALA A 123 -7.15 6.02 13.10
N GLU A 124 -7.84 5.83 11.97
CA GLU A 124 -9.08 6.54 11.64
C GLU A 124 -10.13 6.38 12.75
N ALA A 125 -10.36 5.16 13.23
CA ALA A 125 -11.33 4.90 14.31
C ALA A 125 -10.95 5.61 15.62
N ARG A 126 -9.63 5.70 15.96
CA ARG A 126 -9.17 6.47 17.14
C ARG A 126 -9.34 7.96 16.93
N LEU A 127 -9.00 8.47 15.75
CA LEU A 127 -9.17 9.88 15.40
C LEU A 127 -10.64 10.30 15.45
N CYS A 128 -11.57 9.50 14.97
CA CYS A 128 -13.01 9.75 15.06
C CYS A 128 -13.51 9.91 16.52
N GLN A 129 -12.79 9.36 17.49
CA GLN A 129 -13.13 9.48 18.91
C GLN A 129 -12.61 10.79 19.55
N THR A 130 -11.77 11.56 18.86
CA THR A 130 -11.17 12.79 19.40
C THR A 130 -12.10 14.00 19.36
N SER A 131 -13.19 13.94 18.60
CA SER A 131 -14.21 14.99 18.53
C SER A 131 -15.59 14.38 18.28
N THR A 132 -16.60 14.97 18.89
CA THR A 132 -18.02 14.69 18.62
C THR A 132 -18.70 15.84 17.90
N PHE A 133 -17.92 16.80 17.40
CA PHE A 133 -18.45 17.96 16.70
C PHE A 133 -18.91 17.57 15.27
N GLU A 134 -20.15 17.92 14.96
CA GLU A 134 -20.74 17.76 13.64
C GLU A 134 -20.92 19.14 13.00
N PRO A 135 -20.29 19.42 11.84
CA PRO A 135 -20.47 20.69 11.14
C PRO A 135 -21.85 20.78 10.49
N ASP A 136 -22.40 21.98 10.43
CA ASP A 136 -23.66 22.29 9.76
C ASP A 136 -23.35 23.04 8.45
N PHE A 137 -22.92 22.32 7.43
CA PHE A 137 -22.53 22.90 6.15
C PHE A 137 -23.67 23.57 5.41
N GLU A 138 -24.92 23.10 5.59
CA GLU A 138 -26.11 23.68 4.94
C GLU A 138 -26.35 25.12 5.40
N ASN A 139 -26.04 25.43 6.66
CA ASN A 139 -26.18 26.75 7.23
C ASN A 139 -24.84 27.51 7.32
N GLY A 140 -23.80 27.04 6.65
CA GLY A 140 -22.49 27.68 6.62
C GLY A 140 -21.71 27.61 7.93
N LYS A 141 -22.10 26.71 8.84
CA LYS A 141 -21.39 26.45 10.10
C LYS A 141 -20.49 25.25 9.92
N GLY A 142 -19.40 25.47 9.19
CA GLY A 142 -18.38 24.46 8.95
C GLY A 142 -17.61 24.06 10.19
N GLY A 143 -16.50 23.37 9.99
CA GLY A 143 -15.62 22.91 11.05
C GLY A 143 -14.16 23.07 10.68
N TRP A 144 -13.30 22.75 11.62
CA TRP A 144 -11.87 22.68 11.42
C TRP A 144 -11.47 21.22 11.17
N ILE A 145 -10.51 21.02 10.25
CA ILE A 145 -9.99 19.71 9.87
C ILE A 145 -8.47 19.72 9.94
N VAL A 146 -7.89 18.51 10.01
CA VAL A 146 -6.46 18.31 9.86
C VAL A 146 -6.13 18.02 8.42
N GLY A 147 -5.19 18.76 7.84
CA GLY A 147 -4.58 18.49 6.56
C GLY A 147 -3.09 18.22 6.68
N TYR A 148 -2.45 17.75 5.61
CA TYR A 148 -1.02 17.55 5.58
C TYR A 148 -0.39 18.18 4.33
N ASP A 149 0.61 19.05 4.53
CA ASP A 149 1.39 19.69 3.48
C ASP A 149 2.64 18.84 3.19
N HIS A 150 2.59 18.01 2.15
CA HIS A 150 3.70 17.14 1.75
C HIS A 150 4.96 17.92 1.33
N GLN A 151 4.82 19.16 0.84
CA GLN A 151 5.99 19.97 0.43
C GLN A 151 6.75 20.49 1.64
N LYS A 152 6.03 20.84 2.69
CA LYS A 152 6.60 21.42 3.92
C LYS A 152 6.71 20.40 5.05
N ASN A 153 6.29 19.18 4.82
CA ASN A 153 6.31 18.06 5.77
C ASN A 153 5.69 18.46 7.12
N ARG A 154 4.46 19.00 7.10
CA ARG A 154 3.79 19.48 8.31
C ARG A 154 2.29 19.33 8.25
N PHE A 155 1.69 19.13 9.42
CA PHE A 155 0.24 19.21 9.59
C PHE A 155 -0.28 20.64 9.49
N LEU A 156 -1.52 20.79 9.08
CA LEU A 156 -2.23 22.05 8.93
C LEU A 156 -3.60 21.94 9.58
N SER A 157 -3.99 22.99 10.31
CA SER A 157 -5.37 23.20 10.74
C SER A 157 -6.07 24.06 9.71
N MET A 158 -7.12 23.54 9.08
CA MET A 158 -7.84 24.21 8.00
C MET A 158 -9.32 24.35 8.36
N PHE A 159 -9.90 25.52 8.08
CA PHE A 159 -11.35 25.72 8.22
C PHE A 159 -12.06 25.36 6.92
N VAL A 160 -13.11 24.55 7.01
CA VAL A 160 -14.01 24.18 5.91
C VAL A 160 -15.41 24.68 6.22
N GLY A 161 -15.89 25.63 5.41
CA GLY A 161 -17.14 26.37 5.73
C GLY A 161 -18.39 25.80 5.09
N ALA A 162 -18.28 25.30 3.85
CA ALA A 162 -19.46 24.98 3.02
C ALA A 162 -19.33 23.67 2.25
N ALA A 163 -18.25 22.93 2.42
CA ALA A 163 -18.03 21.67 1.72
C ALA A 163 -17.42 20.65 2.66
N ASP A 164 -17.89 19.43 2.55
CA ASP A 164 -17.29 18.26 3.19
C ASP A 164 -16.31 17.63 2.18
N TYR A 165 -15.09 17.37 2.64
CA TYR A 165 -14.03 16.75 1.81
C TYR A 165 -13.77 15.29 2.21
N GLY A 166 -14.62 14.72 3.08
CA GLY A 166 -14.52 13.32 3.51
C GLY A 166 -13.47 13.08 4.59
N GLU A 167 -13.15 14.08 5.38
CA GLU A 167 -12.27 13.92 6.53
C GLU A 167 -12.91 13.05 7.61
N PRO A 168 -12.11 12.28 8.36
CA PRO A 168 -12.62 11.34 9.35
C PRO A 168 -13.26 12.03 10.56
N VAL A 169 -12.84 13.27 10.86
CA VAL A 169 -13.29 14.00 12.03
C VAL A 169 -13.20 15.50 11.81
N HIS A 170 -14.19 16.22 12.37
CA HIS A 170 -14.23 17.69 12.39
C HIS A 170 -14.09 18.22 13.82
N TYR A 171 -13.52 19.40 13.95
CA TYR A 171 -13.34 20.09 15.23
C TYR A 171 -14.08 21.41 15.22
N LYS A 172 -14.52 21.85 16.41
CA LYS A 172 -15.25 23.10 16.57
C LYS A 172 -14.34 24.32 16.44
N THR A 173 -13.11 24.20 16.92
CA THR A 173 -12.14 25.30 16.96
C THR A 173 -10.80 24.88 16.35
N LYS A 174 -10.00 25.88 15.99
CA LYS A 174 -8.63 25.69 15.54
C LYS A 174 -7.77 25.06 16.64
N GLU A 175 -7.97 25.52 17.86
CA GLU A 175 -7.23 25.05 19.05
C GLU A 175 -7.49 23.56 19.30
N ASP A 176 -8.73 23.09 19.14
CA ASP A 176 -9.06 21.66 19.27
C ASP A 176 -8.36 20.83 18.19
N THR A 177 -8.26 21.37 16.96
CA THR A 177 -7.55 20.71 15.85
C THR A 177 -6.05 20.61 16.13
N GLU A 178 -5.43 21.71 16.56
CA GLU A 178 -4.00 21.76 16.89
C GLU A 178 -3.68 20.82 18.06
N LYS A 179 -4.53 20.76 19.06
CA LYS A 179 -4.42 19.82 20.17
C LYS A 179 -4.51 18.37 19.69
N SER A 180 -5.44 18.06 18.79
CA SER A 180 -5.53 16.71 18.23
C SER A 180 -4.27 16.34 17.44
N ILE A 181 -3.67 17.27 16.70
CA ILE A 181 -2.41 17.02 15.99
C ILE A 181 -1.29 16.68 16.98
N GLU A 182 -1.17 17.42 18.08
CA GLU A 182 -0.14 17.18 19.11
C GLU A 182 -0.34 15.84 19.84
N GLU A 183 -1.57 15.55 20.26
CA GLU A 183 -1.88 14.37 21.07
C GLU A 183 -1.95 13.08 20.25
N ASN A 184 -2.25 13.16 18.94
CA ASN A 184 -2.49 12.01 18.07
C ASN A 184 -1.61 12.04 16.79
N GLU A 185 -0.42 12.64 16.86
CA GLU A 185 0.46 12.84 15.70
C GLU A 185 0.72 11.53 14.92
N GLN A 186 0.94 10.44 15.66
CA GLN A 186 1.23 9.14 15.03
C GLN A 186 0.00 8.59 14.26
N ASP A 187 -1.21 8.72 14.82
CA ASP A 187 -2.43 8.29 14.15
C ASP A 187 -2.70 9.14 12.90
N TRP A 188 -2.45 10.45 12.96
CA TRP A 188 -2.52 11.32 11.80
C TRP A 188 -1.51 10.96 10.72
N LYS A 189 -0.27 10.60 11.09
CA LYS A 189 0.74 10.10 10.13
C LYS A 189 0.27 8.83 9.44
N ILE A 190 -0.23 7.86 10.19
CA ILE A 190 -0.76 6.59 9.66
C ILE A 190 -1.96 6.87 8.74
N TYR A 191 -2.88 7.72 9.15
CA TYR A 191 -4.07 8.07 8.36
C TYR A 191 -3.70 8.69 7.01
N PHE A 192 -2.75 9.62 6.98
CA PHE A 192 -2.27 10.25 5.74
C PHE A 192 -1.26 9.40 4.97
N GLY A 193 -0.89 8.22 5.47
CA GLY A 193 0.10 7.34 4.81
C GLY A 193 1.51 7.91 4.80
N ILE A 194 1.85 8.71 5.82
CA ILE A 194 3.18 9.30 5.97
C ILE A 194 4.06 8.27 6.66
N GLU A 195 5.01 7.70 5.93
CA GLU A 195 6.01 6.83 6.51
C GLU A 195 6.95 7.63 7.42
N ALA A 196 7.30 7.08 8.59
CA ALA A 196 8.33 7.66 9.41
C ALA A 196 9.63 7.70 8.59
N GLN A 197 10.18 8.89 8.36
CA GLN A 197 11.53 9.01 7.80
C GLN A 197 12.49 8.48 8.86
N GLU A 198 13.12 7.33 8.57
CA GLU A 198 14.24 6.80 9.35
C GLU A 198 15.47 7.71 9.27
#